data_2946711d520a37d9c3d75509414ddb1f
#
_entry.id   2946711d520a37d9c3d75509414ddb1f
#
_cell.length_a   1.000
_cell.length_b   1.000
_cell.length_c   1.000
_cell.angle_alpha   90.00
_cell.angle_beta   90.00
_cell.angle_gamma   90.00
#
_symmetry.space_group_name_H-M   'P 1'
#
loop_
_entity.id
_entity.type
_entity.pdbx_description
1 polymer ?
#
loop_
_entity_poly.entity_id
_entity_poly.type
_entity_poly.pdbx_seq_one_letter_code
_entity_poly.pdbx_strand_id
1 'polypeptide(L)'
;LVHDPHRALTERPVVLLPFLWHLDPYCGCLHGLGGISNEMSVDEAASMMFNASRLPEHMKCMTHEFWYQPWAAKVGDQLGATPADTFHEATGISMDEFLRAGDVITPVLRTGSARFDLGTLHEHGVSDEVVQYIKRNMVRDLDEFRAMSRRDRERGDVRAQRYTFTQFPFLDLGDGTVLALRAQWGMDRFFGNAPEFDVQQGFAEQGKPERAKQFQDAVKHQFEQIVGRIVARIAANSAVFGSIVGEEEMQAAWPVKKGLQPKACDWMLPTNNRFTWLIDATHRPLRSSLAEGVASGEDFASNLEAFLTSKKARQFVSVIDHLTERGWEGASFTDTTFAPFVVVPDVGLPSTPTSMMLVGLGAREMMATYGGQMLMPAVVPISDLMLLEGMAETPGVEVANLIRAWRQVGFMPLQQYLEACGFPYRPCPRHMIAVAAELDARIRPVQAA
;
A
#
# COMPACT_ATOMS: atom_id res chain seq x y z
N LEU A 1 25.48 27.04 -12.43
CA LEU A 1 25.98 25.66 -12.41
C LEU A 1 24.78 24.74 -12.58
N VAL A 2 24.53 24.30 -13.82
CA VAL A 2 23.48 23.33 -14.14
C VAL A 2 23.96 21.98 -13.60
N HIS A 3 23.29 21.46 -12.59
CA HIS A 3 23.50 20.08 -12.11
C HIS A 3 23.03 19.13 -13.20
N ASP A 4 23.93 18.36 -13.79
CA ASP A 4 23.63 17.27 -14.69
C ASP A 4 23.13 16.07 -13.87
N PRO A 5 21.83 15.72 -13.91
CA PRO A 5 21.27 14.62 -13.14
C PRO A 5 21.80 13.24 -13.57
N HIS A 6 22.29 13.09 -14.80
CA HIS A 6 22.89 11.85 -15.28
C HIS A 6 24.23 11.53 -14.59
N ARG A 7 24.98 12.56 -14.21
CA ARG A 7 26.25 12.40 -13.49
C ARG A 7 26.04 11.94 -12.04
N ALA A 8 24.93 12.35 -11.43
CA ALA A 8 24.58 11.94 -10.06
C ALA A 8 24.23 10.45 -9.93
N LEU A 9 23.61 9.85 -10.96
CA LEU A 9 23.22 8.44 -10.96
C LEU A 9 24.40 7.48 -11.27
N THR A 10 25.45 7.97 -11.94
CA THR A 10 26.60 7.15 -12.36
C THR A 10 27.85 7.33 -11.48
N GLU A 11 28.01 8.47 -10.81
CA GLU A 11 29.28 8.81 -10.15
C GLU A 11 29.20 8.97 -8.61
N ARG A 12 28.03 8.86 -7.97
CA ARG A 12 27.88 9.04 -6.51
C ARG A 12 27.23 7.90 -5.71
N PRO A 13 27.62 6.64 -5.87
CA PRO A 13 27.24 5.62 -4.88
C PRO A 13 28.20 5.56 -3.68
N VAL A 14 29.21 6.44 -3.57
CA VAL A 14 30.42 6.12 -2.78
C VAL A 14 30.45 6.67 -1.36
N VAL A 15 29.62 7.64 -0.97
CA VAL A 15 29.83 8.35 0.31
C VAL A 15 29.08 7.70 1.50
N LEU A 16 28.07 6.86 1.30
CA LEU A 16 27.39 6.15 2.39
C LEU A 16 27.81 4.68 2.54
N LEU A 17 28.56 4.15 1.58
CA LEU A 17 29.05 2.77 1.58
C LEU A 17 29.99 2.41 2.77
N PRO A 18 30.86 3.29 3.31
CA PRO A 18 31.71 2.90 4.43
C PRO A 18 30.94 2.55 5.71
N PHE A 19 29.77 3.14 5.93
CA PHE A 19 28.99 2.88 7.13
C PHE A 19 28.17 1.57 7.03
N LEU A 20 27.74 1.20 5.83
CA LEU A 20 26.98 -0.03 5.59
C LEU A 20 27.88 -1.24 5.33
N TRP A 21 29.12 -1.04 4.86
CA TRP A 21 30.08 -2.11 4.62
C TRP A 21 30.68 -2.70 5.90
N HIS A 22 30.60 -1.98 7.02
CA HIS A 22 30.97 -2.55 8.33
C HIS A 22 29.89 -3.47 8.94
N LEU A 23 28.70 -3.51 8.35
CA LEU A 23 27.70 -4.52 8.61
C LEU A 23 27.94 -5.69 7.63
N ASP A 24 29.02 -6.46 7.88
CA ASP A 24 29.29 -7.69 7.15
C ASP A 24 28.03 -8.59 7.23
N PRO A 25 27.31 -8.82 6.10
CA PRO A 25 26.11 -9.67 6.12
C PRO A 25 26.45 -11.12 6.49
N TYR A 26 27.71 -11.48 6.57
CA TYR A 26 28.22 -12.81 6.96
C TYR A 26 28.69 -12.87 8.41
N CYS A 27 28.72 -11.75 9.14
CA CYS A 27 29.14 -11.77 10.54
C CYS A 27 28.03 -12.33 11.42
N GLY A 28 28.33 -13.38 12.18
CA GLY A 28 27.39 -14.07 13.11
C GLY A 28 26.73 -13.19 14.17
N CYS A 29 27.07 -11.90 14.23
CA CYS A 29 26.46 -10.89 15.09
C CYS A 29 24.99 -10.61 14.77
N LEU A 30 24.52 -10.94 13.56
CA LEU A 30 23.13 -10.73 13.14
C LEU A 30 22.12 -11.69 13.82
N HIS A 31 22.57 -12.84 14.32
CA HIS A 31 21.68 -13.74 15.06
C HIS A 31 21.30 -13.20 16.45
N GLY A 32 22.15 -12.40 17.08
CA GLY A 32 21.85 -11.72 18.34
C GLY A 32 20.97 -10.48 18.19
N LEU A 33 20.96 -9.86 16.99
CA LEU A 33 20.13 -8.69 16.67
C LEU A 33 18.69 -9.07 16.27
N GLY A 34 18.43 -10.33 15.91
CA GLY A 34 17.12 -10.77 15.40
C GLY A 34 15.97 -10.52 16.37
N GLY A 35 16.15 -10.80 17.66
CA GLY A 35 15.14 -10.52 18.68
C GLY A 35 14.95 -9.03 18.94
N ILE A 36 16.06 -8.30 19.07
CA ILE A 36 16.03 -6.84 19.28
C ILE A 36 15.45 -6.13 18.05
N SER A 37 15.78 -6.59 16.83
CA SER A 37 15.23 -6.00 15.60
C SER A 37 13.74 -6.25 15.40
N ASN A 38 13.20 -7.34 15.92
CA ASN A 38 11.73 -7.59 15.82
C ASN A 38 10.96 -6.64 16.74
N GLU A 39 11.40 -6.41 17.98
CA GLU A 39 10.77 -5.44 18.88
C GLU A 39 10.91 -3.99 18.34
N MET A 40 12.10 -3.60 17.91
CA MET A 40 12.33 -2.31 17.25
C MET A 40 11.46 -2.15 16.01
N SER A 41 11.20 -3.23 15.27
CA SER A 41 10.35 -3.18 14.07
C SER A 41 8.89 -2.95 14.39
N VAL A 42 8.38 -3.47 15.52
CA VAL A 42 7.01 -3.18 15.97
C VAL A 42 6.87 -1.70 16.30
N ASP A 43 7.78 -1.15 17.09
CA ASP A 43 7.76 0.27 17.47
C ASP A 43 7.95 1.19 16.27
N GLU A 44 8.85 0.84 15.34
CA GLU A 44 9.09 1.58 14.12
C GLU A 44 7.88 1.52 13.19
N ALA A 45 7.29 0.34 13.00
CA ALA A 45 6.10 0.16 12.19
C ALA A 45 4.91 0.94 12.75
N ALA A 46 4.67 0.85 14.06
CA ALA A 46 3.64 1.61 14.74
C ALA A 46 3.88 3.12 14.61
N SER A 47 5.12 3.59 14.85
CA SER A 47 5.49 5.00 14.69
C SER A 47 5.28 5.50 13.28
N MET A 48 5.65 4.73 12.25
CA MET A 48 5.42 5.06 10.85
C MET A 48 3.93 5.14 10.52
N MET A 49 3.14 4.17 10.97
CA MET A 49 1.68 4.16 10.76
C MET A 49 1.02 5.34 11.46
N PHE A 50 1.44 5.67 12.68
CA PHE A 50 0.94 6.84 13.42
C PHE A 50 1.32 8.17 12.80
N ASN A 51 2.53 8.29 12.27
CA ASN A 51 3.09 9.55 11.79
C ASN A 51 3.04 9.69 10.26
N ALA A 52 2.49 8.70 9.55
CA ALA A 52 2.35 8.77 8.09
C ALA A 52 1.51 9.98 7.70
N SER A 53 2.19 11.00 7.14
CA SER A 53 1.52 12.14 6.52
C SER A 53 1.36 11.81 5.04
N ARG A 54 0.16 11.42 4.64
CA ARG A 54 -0.16 11.18 3.24
C ARG A 54 -0.53 12.48 2.57
N LEU A 55 -0.11 12.65 1.32
CA LEU A 55 -0.57 13.77 0.50
C LEU A 55 -2.08 13.63 0.25
N PRO A 56 -2.87 14.71 0.37
CA PRO A 56 -4.31 14.65 0.10
C PRO A 56 -4.62 14.14 -1.31
N GLU A 57 -3.82 14.55 -2.29
CA GLU A 57 -3.95 14.13 -3.68
C GLU A 57 -3.75 12.61 -3.82
N HIS A 58 -2.79 12.03 -3.08
CA HIS A 58 -2.58 10.59 -3.04
C HIS A 58 -3.80 9.88 -2.45
N MET A 59 -4.31 10.34 -1.30
CA MET A 59 -5.48 9.74 -0.66
C MET A 59 -6.70 9.82 -1.56
N LYS A 60 -6.96 10.98 -2.17
CA LYS A 60 -8.09 11.19 -3.08
C LYS A 60 -7.97 10.34 -4.35
N CYS A 61 -6.78 10.24 -4.93
CA CYS A 61 -6.52 9.38 -6.07
C CYS A 61 -6.82 7.92 -5.73
N MET A 62 -6.27 7.40 -4.64
CA MET A 62 -6.50 6.02 -4.21
C MET A 62 -7.96 5.74 -3.89
N THR A 63 -8.65 6.70 -3.26
CA THR A 63 -10.09 6.62 -3.00
C THR A 63 -10.88 6.52 -4.31
N HIS A 64 -10.58 7.37 -5.29
CA HIS A 64 -11.24 7.33 -6.59
C HIS A 64 -10.94 6.04 -7.35
N GLU A 65 -9.68 5.64 -7.44
CA GLU A 65 -9.24 4.42 -8.11
C GLU A 65 -9.85 3.16 -7.51
N PHE A 66 -10.11 3.17 -6.22
CA PHE A 66 -10.72 2.04 -5.53
C PHE A 66 -12.26 2.05 -5.65
N TRP A 67 -12.91 3.15 -5.26
CA TRP A 67 -14.37 3.16 -5.08
C TRP A 67 -15.16 3.40 -6.37
N TYR A 68 -14.60 4.12 -7.36
CA TYR A 68 -15.36 4.54 -8.53
C TYR A 68 -14.99 3.82 -9.83
N GLN A 69 -13.90 3.06 -9.82
CA GLN A 69 -13.63 2.20 -10.96
C GLN A 69 -14.51 0.95 -10.92
N PRO A 70 -14.89 0.41 -12.08
CA PRO A 70 -15.58 -0.88 -12.13
C PRO A 70 -14.80 -1.96 -11.39
N TRP A 71 -15.51 -2.90 -10.79
CA TRP A 71 -14.90 -4.06 -10.20
C TRP A 71 -13.99 -4.78 -11.19
N ALA A 72 -12.88 -5.33 -10.70
CA ALA A 72 -12.00 -6.17 -11.50
C ALA A 72 -12.78 -7.30 -12.17
N ALA A 73 -12.46 -7.64 -13.42
CA ALA A 73 -13.18 -8.64 -14.19
C ALA A 73 -13.36 -9.99 -13.48
N LYS A 74 -12.40 -10.38 -12.64
CA LYS A 74 -12.44 -11.60 -11.81
C LYS A 74 -13.56 -11.59 -10.75
N VAL A 75 -14.11 -10.42 -10.39
CA VAL A 75 -15.17 -10.27 -9.38
C VAL A 75 -16.55 -10.59 -9.95
N GLY A 76 -16.78 -10.30 -11.24
CA GLY A 76 -18.08 -10.44 -11.88
C GLY A 76 -19.14 -9.46 -11.33
N ASP A 77 -20.41 -9.70 -11.67
CA ASP A 77 -21.53 -8.77 -11.40
C ASP A 77 -22.15 -8.92 -9.99
N GLN A 78 -21.55 -9.73 -9.13
CA GLN A 78 -22.17 -10.09 -7.84
C GLN A 78 -22.24 -8.93 -6.83
N LEU A 79 -21.37 -7.92 -6.94
CA LEU A 79 -21.22 -6.83 -5.97
C LEU A 79 -21.68 -5.45 -6.51
N GLY A 80 -22.48 -5.42 -7.57
CA GLY A 80 -22.84 -4.17 -8.25
C GLY A 80 -21.77 -3.75 -9.28
N ALA A 81 -21.91 -2.56 -9.86
CA ALA A 81 -21.02 -2.09 -10.90
C ALA A 81 -19.66 -1.62 -10.35
N THR A 82 -19.68 -1.01 -9.19
CA THR A 82 -18.49 -0.41 -8.54
C THR A 82 -18.43 -0.72 -7.05
N PRO A 83 -17.28 -0.61 -6.39
CA PRO A 83 -17.18 -0.64 -4.94
C PRO A 83 -18.08 0.39 -4.22
N ALA A 84 -18.28 1.58 -4.82
CA ALA A 84 -19.17 2.61 -4.24
C ALA A 84 -20.64 2.15 -4.17
N ASP A 85 -21.10 1.39 -5.17
CA ASP A 85 -22.44 0.78 -5.14
C ASP A 85 -22.56 -0.24 -4.02
N THR A 86 -21.50 -1.03 -3.83
CA THR A 86 -21.43 -2.00 -2.72
C THR A 86 -21.42 -1.33 -1.35
N PHE A 87 -20.71 -0.19 -1.22
CA PHE A 87 -20.73 0.62 -0.01
C PHE A 87 -22.16 1.12 0.30
N HIS A 88 -22.85 1.63 -0.70
CA HIS A 88 -24.24 2.06 -0.55
C HIS A 88 -25.17 0.90 -0.15
N GLU A 89 -25.04 -0.27 -0.77
CA GLU A 89 -25.80 -1.48 -0.40
C GLU A 89 -25.59 -1.88 1.08
N ALA A 90 -24.34 -1.79 1.53
CA ALA A 90 -23.96 -2.23 2.87
C ALA A 90 -24.33 -1.22 3.97
N THR A 91 -24.21 0.08 3.69
CA THR A 91 -24.31 1.14 4.70
C THR A 91 -25.59 1.97 4.60
N GLY A 92 -26.25 1.95 3.44
CA GLY A 92 -27.43 2.75 3.14
C GLY A 92 -27.16 4.21 2.80
N ILE A 93 -25.89 4.66 2.79
CA ILE A 93 -25.51 6.06 2.48
C ILE A 93 -24.74 6.16 1.17
N SER A 94 -24.80 7.35 0.53
CA SER A 94 -24.04 7.64 -0.68
C SER A 94 -22.55 7.78 -0.37
N MET A 95 -21.70 7.13 -1.15
CA MET A 95 -20.25 7.32 -1.08
C MET A 95 -19.87 8.78 -1.42
N ASP A 96 -20.54 9.41 -2.39
CA ASP A 96 -20.27 10.80 -2.78
C ASP A 96 -20.52 11.77 -1.63
N GLU A 97 -21.63 11.63 -0.89
CA GLU A 97 -21.93 12.47 0.26
C GLU A 97 -21.02 12.18 1.45
N PHE A 98 -20.69 10.90 1.66
CA PHE A 98 -19.75 10.50 2.70
C PHE A 98 -18.37 11.12 2.48
N LEU A 99 -17.84 11.05 1.26
CA LEU A 99 -16.55 11.67 0.90
C LEU A 99 -16.63 13.20 0.89
N ARG A 100 -17.78 13.79 0.54
CA ARG A 100 -18.01 15.24 0.67
C ARG A 100 -17.88 15.69 2.12
N ALA A 101 -18.45 14.95 3.07
CA ALA A 101 -18.29 15.25 4.49
C ALA A 101 -16.80 15.21 4.89
N GLY A 102 -16.04 14.21 4.41
CA GLY A 102 -14.59 14.11 4.60
C GLY A 102 -13.84 15.31 4.01
N ASP A 103 -14.23 15.77 2.82
CA ASP A 103 -13.59 16.91 2.15
C ASP A 103 -13.84 18.23 2.89
N VAL A 104 -14.99 18.39 3.52
CA VAL A 104 -15.30 19.55 4.39
C VAL A 104 -14.50 19.49 5.70
N ILE A 105 -14.41 18.32 6.32
CA ILE A 105 -13.74 18.14 7.62
C ILE A 105 -12.20 18.23 7.50
N THR A 106 -11.63 17.68 6.43
CA THR A 106 -10.16 17.56 6.26
C THR A 106 -9.42 18.91 6.35
N PRO A 107 -9.84 20.01 5.68
CA PRO A 107 -9.19 21.31 5.83
C PRO A 107 -9.22 21.82 7.26
N VAL A 108 -10.34 21.64 7.98
CA VAL A 108 -10.48 22.03 9.39
C VAL A 108 -9.43 21.32 10.24
N LEU A 109 -9.28 20.02 10.07
CA LEU A 109 -8.27 19.23 10.78
C LEU A 109 -6.84 19.67 10.46
N ARG A 110 -6.57 20.04 9.21
CA ARG A 110 -5.23 20.47 8.76
C ARG A 110 -4.84 21.85 9.24
N THR A 111 -5.79 22.74 9.49
CA THR A 111 -5.51 24.06 10.06
C THR A 111 -5.19 24.05 11.55
N GLY A 112 -5.19 22.84 12.17
CA GLY A 112 -4.94 22.67 13.60
C GLY A 112 -6.19 22.89 14.46
N SER A 113 -7.36 23.13 13.86
CA SER A 113 -8.63 23.13 14.60
C SER A 113 -9.07 21.70 14.84
N ALA A 114 -8.93 21.25 16.07
CA ALA A 114 -9.37 19.90 16.44
C ALA A 114 -10.88 19.79 16.70
N ARG A 115 -11.56 20.96 16.87
CA ARG A 115 -12.99 21.04 17.24
C ARG A 115 -13.83 21.59 16.09
N PHE A 116 -14.96 20.94 15.78
CA PHE A 116 -15.89 21.36 14.74
C PHE A 116 -17.32 20.91 15.06
N ASP A 117 -18.31 21.55 14.44
CA ASP A 117 -19.73 21.21 14.52
C ASP A 117 -20.11 20.35 13.31
N LEU A 118 -20.65 19.15 13.56
CA LEU A 118 -21.15 18.28 12.49
C LEU A 118 -22.39 18.85 11.78
N GLY A 119 -23.11 19.78 12.42
CA GLY A 119 -24.26 20.47 11.82
C GLY A 119 -23.87 21.34 10.61
N THR A 120 -22.65 21.86 10.59
CA THR A 120 -22.14 22.66 9.44
C THR A 120 -22.05 21.87 8.14
N LEU A 121 -22.03 20.54 8.20
CA LEU A 121 -22.01 19.68 7.02
C LEU A 121 -23.23 19.87 6.13
N HIS A 122 -24.38 20.24 6.70
CA HIS A 122 -25.60 20.52 5.92
C HIS A 122 -25.44 21.72 4.98
N GLU A 123 -24.66 22.73 5.39
CA GLU A 123 -24.36 23.89 4.55
C GLU A 123 -23.57 23.52 3.30
N HIS A 124 -22.95 22.33 3.32
CA HIS A 124 -22.18 21.76 2.22
C HIS A 124 -22.93 20.63 1.46
N GLY A 125 -24.24 20.52 1.66
CA GLY A 125 -25.09 19.56 0.94
C GLY A 125 -24.86 18.10 1.37
N VAL A 126 -24.53 17.89 2.64
CA VAL A 126 -24.48 16.55 3.26
C VAL A 126 -25.83 16.29 3.94
N SER A 127 -26.45 15.15 3.66
CA SER A 127 -27.75 14.78 4.19
C SER A 127 -27.72 14.41 5.68
N ASP A 128 -28.90 14.45 6.31
CA ASP A 128 -29.06 14.02 7.71
C ASP A 128 -28.64 12.59 7.91
N GLU A 129 -28.92 11.69 6.95
CA GLU A 129 -28.57 10.28 7.01
C GLU A 129 -27.05 10.09 7.10
N VAL A 130 -26.28 10.84 6.33
CA VAL A 130 -24.80 10.79 6.38
C VAL A 130 -24.27 11.38 7.69
N VAL A 131 -24.84 12.49 8.18
CA VAL A 131 -24.46 13.06 9.49
C VAL A 131 -24.75 12.07 10.62
N GLN A 132 -25.91 11.42 10.60
CA GLN A 132 -26.24 10.39 11.59
C GLN A 132 -25.33 9.15 11.47
N TYR A 133 -24.97 8.76 10.24
CA TYR A 133 -24.00 7.69 10.02
C TYR A 133 -22.64 8.02 10.64
N ILE A 134 -22.13 9.25 10.42
CA ILE A 134 -20.86 9.72 11.01
C ILE A 134 -20.96 9.69 12.53
N LYS A 135 -22.04 10.23 13.12
CA LYS A 135 -22.25 10.20 14.57
C LYS A 135 -22.22 8.78 15.11
N ARG A 136 -22.93 7.86 14.50
CA ARG A 136 -23.02 6.45 14.95
C ARG A 136 -21.71 5.69 14.80
N ASN A 137 -20.98 5.90 13.69
CA ASN A 137 -19.85 5.04 13.31
C ASN A 137 -18.46 5.67 13.55
N MET A 138 -18.38 6.95 13.89
CA MET A 138 -17.10 7.66 14.03
C MET A 138 -16.99 8.49 15.31
N VAL A 139 -18.07 8.71 16.04
CA VAL A 139 -18.11 9.54 17.24
C VAL A 139 -18.44 8.70 18.46
N ARG A 140 -17.80 8.98 19.59
CA ARG A 140 -18.12 8.44 20.90
C ARG A 140 -17.99 9.52 21.96
N ASP A 141 -18.77 9.41 23.03
CA ASP A 141 -18.57 10.20 24.23
C ASP A 141 -17.38 9.67 25.07
N LEU A 142 -16.98 10.42 26.08
CA LEU A 142 -15.80 10.10 26.90
C LEU A 142 -15.98 8.79 27.69
N ASP A 143 -17.18 8.49 28.15
CA ASP A 143 -17.45 7.32 28.97
C ASP A 143 -17.51 6.06 28.11
N GLU A 144 -18.09 6.15 26.91
CA GLU A 144 -18.01 5.11 25.89
C GLU A 144 -16.55 4.80 25.52
N PHE A 145 -15.71 5.84 25.25
CA PHE A 145 -14.29 5.66 25.00
C PHE A 145 -13.56 4.94 26.12
N ARG A 146 -13.81 5.35 27.37
CA ARG A 146 -13.21 4.69 28.55
C ARG A 146 -13.62 3.23 28.67
N ALA A 147 -14.88 2.93 28.40
CA ALA A 147 -15.42 1.56 28.44
C ALA A 147 -14.83 0.70 27.32
N MET A 148 -14.74 1.22 26.11
CA MET A 148 -14.17 0.52 24.94
C MET A 148 -12.67 0.27 25.13
N SER A 149 -11.91 1.29 25.56
CA SER A 149 -10.46 1.17 25.81
C SER A 149 -10.15 0.18 26.96
N ARG A 150 -11.03 0.03 27.94
CA ARG A 150 -10.90 -1.03 28.95
C ARG A 150 -11.10 -2.41 28.33
N ARG A 151 -12.14 -2.59 27.54
CA ARG A 151 -12.41 -3.85 26.81
C ARG A 151 -11.27 -4.24 25.86
N ASP A 152 -10.70 -3.28 25.14
CA ASP A 152 -9.55 -3.53 24.24
C ASP A 152 -8.35 -4.06 25.04
N ARG A 153 -8.08 -3.51 26.22
CA ARG A 153 -7.00 -3.97 27.11
C ARG A 153 -7.26 -5.34 27.73
N GLU A 154 -8.51 -5.62 28.10
CA GLU A 154 -8.89 -6.89 28.75
C GLU A 154 -8.91 -8.07 27.78
N ARG A 155 -9.20 -7.82 26.49
CA ARG A 155 -9.31 -8.89 25.48
C ARG A 155 -7.98 -9.49 25.06
N GLY A 156 -6.87 -8.81 25.24
CA GLY A 156 -5.52 -9.30 24.95
C GLY A 156 -5.22 -9.68 23.49
N ASP A 157 -6.24 -9.98 22.68
CA ASP A 157 -6.14 -10.34 21.29
C ASP A 157 -6.87 -9.33 20.38
N VAL A 158 -6.16 -8.28 20.01
CA VAL A 158 -6.65 -7.23 19.11
C VAL A 158 -6.38 -7.53 17.61
N ARG A 159 -5.92 -8.74 17.29
CA ARG A 159 -5.48 -9.11 15.94
C ARG A 159 -6.52 -8.96 14.83
N ALA A 160 -7.79 -9.03 15.17
CA ALA A 160 -8.89 -8.92 14.21
C ALA A 160 -9.81 -7.73 14.46
N GLN A 161 -9.50 -6.87 15.42
CA GLN A 161 -10.34 -5.74 15.79
C GLN A 161 -9.69 -4.42 15.42
N ARG A 162 -10.50 -3.49 14.96
CA ARG A 162 -10.09 -2.09 14.86
C ARG A 162 -9.83 -1.55 16.26
N TYR A 163 -8.73 -0.84 16.39
CA TYR A 163 -8.46 -0.09 17.60
C TYR A 163 -9.52 1.00 17.81
N THR A 164 -9.99 1.18 19.03
CA THR A 164 -11.10 2.08 19.35
C THR A 164 -10.91 3.48 18.77
N PHE A 165 -9.71 4.07 18.89
CA PHE A 165 -9.45 5.44 18.44
C PHE A 165 -9.35 5.60 16.92
N THR A 166 -8.92 4.58 16.20
CA THR A 166 -8.90 4.60 14.73
C THR A 166 -10.29 4.38 14.15
N GLN A 167 -11.12 3.62 14.84
CA GLN A 167 -12.51 3.41 14.46
C GLN A 167 -13.36 4.65 14.77
N PHE A 168 -13.18 5.26 15.94
CA PHE A 168 -13.91 6.44 16.40
C PHE A 168 -12.96 7.61 16.64
N PRO A 169 -12.53 8.31 15.59
CA PRO A 169 -11.54 9.38 15.72
C PRO A 169 -12.08 10.68 16.30
N PHE A 170 -13.39 10.74 16.59
CA PHE A 170 -14.06 11.96 17.08
C PHE A 170 -14.71 11.72 18.44
N LEU A 171 -14.37 12.61 19.38
CA LEU A 171 -14.95 12.67 20.72
C LEU A 171 -16.13 13.66 20.73
N ASP A 172 -17.32 13.22 21.17
CA ASP A 172 -18.44 14.11 21.45
C ASP A 172 -18.14 14.94 22.68
N LEU A 173 -18.28 16.27 22.59
CA LEU A 173 -18.09 17.20 23.69
C LEU A 173 -19.40 17.51 24.45
N GLY A 174 -20.54 16.98 24.00
CA GLY A 174 -21.84 17.14 24.63
C GLY A 174 -22.53 18.49 24.37
N ASP A 175 -21.94 19.36 23.58
CA ASP A 175 -22.46 20.69 23.22
C ASP A 175 -22.80 20.81 21.73
N GLY A 176 -22.94 19.68 21.03
CA GLY A 176 -23.19 19.62 19.58
C GLY A 176 -21.91 19.64 18.73
N THR A 177 -20.75 19.82 19.36
CA THR A 177 -19.47 19.79 18.67
C THR A 177 -18.68 18.52 18.96
N VAL A 178 -17.77 18.18 18.08
CA VAL A 178 -16.87 17.04 18.23
C VAL A 178 -15.41 17.50 18.22
N LEU A 179 -14.57 16.73 18.93
CA LEU A 179 -13.12 16.93 18.96
C LEU A 179 -12.46 15.81 18.17
N ALA A 180 -11.65 16.16 17.17
CA ALA A 180 -10.81 15.17 16.51
C ALA A 180 -9.65 14.77 17.43
N LEU A 181 -9.55 13.49 17.75
CA LEU A 181 -8.47 12.95 18.58
C LEU A 181 -7.14 12.99 17.84
N ARG A 182 -7.18 12.78 16.51
CA ARG A 182 -6.04 12.89 15.62
C ARG A 182 -6.51 13.17 14.19
N ALA A 183 -5.91 14.18 13.55
CA ALA A 183 -6.28 14.59 12.19
C ALA A 183 -6.16 13.42 11.18
N GLN A 184 -5.06 12.69 11.22
CA GLN A 184 -4.83 11.55 10.32
C GLN A 184 -5.91 10.48 10.44
N TRP A 185 -6.32 10.11 11.64
CA TRP A 185 -7.38 9.12 11.85
C TRP A 185 -8.73 9.60 11.31
N GLY A 186 -9.04 10.89 11.49
CA GLY A 186 -10.22 11.50 10.90
C GLY A 186 -10.21 11.42 9.38
N MET A 187 -9.07 11.74 8.75
CA MET A 187 -8.90 11.66 7.29
C MET A 187 -9.00 10.21 6.79
N ASP A 188 -8.34 9.26 7.45
CA ASP A 188 -8.36 7.83 7.08
C ASP A 188 -9.75 7.21 7.18
N ARG A 189 -10.64 7.77 8.00
CA ARG A 189 -12.04 7.33 8.06
C ARG A 189 -12.83 7.63 6.79
N PHE A 190 -12.45 8.66 6.04
CA PHE A 190 -13.10 9.03 4.78
C PHE A 190 -12.31 8.55 3.57
N PHE A 191 -11.03 8.85 3.53
CA PHE A 191 -10.17 8.64 2.34
C PHE A 191 -9.17 7.49 2.50
N GLY A 192 -9.17 6.77 3.59
CA GLY A 192 -8.35 5.59 3.81
C GLY A 192 -9.08 4.28 3.51
N ASN A 193 -8.56 3.20 4.08
CA ASN A 193 -9.18 1.87 3.95
C ASN A 193 -10.29 1.60 5.00
N ALA A 194 -10.57 2.54 5.87
CA ALA A 194 -11.57 2.38 6.91
C ALA A 194 -12.99 2.11 6.37
N PRO A 195 -13.45 2.70 5.27
CA PRO A 195 -14.75 2.39 4.68
C PRO A 195 -14.90 0.93 4.21
N GLU A 196 -13.80 0.22 3.89
CA GLU A 196 -13.85 -1.22 3.57
C GLU A 196 -14.37 -2.04 4.74
N PHE A 197 -13.99 -1.69 5.95
CA PHE A 197 -14.50 -2.36 7.15
C PHE A 197 -15.95 -2.00 7.42
N ASP A 198 -16.38 -0.78 7.09
CA ASP A 198 -17.78 -0.38 7.26
C ASP A 198 -18.70 -1.20 6.32
N VAL A 199 -18.24 -1.51 5.10
CA VAL A 199 -18.95 -2.43 4.20
C VAL A 199 -19.08 -3.83 4.81
N GLN A 200 -17.97 -4.37 5.34
CA GLN A 200 -17.97 -5.70 5.96
C GLN A 200 -18.90 -5.73 7.17
N GLN A 201 -18.84 -4.73 8.03
CA GLN A 201 -19.69 -4.60 9.20
C GLN A 201 -21.17 -4.42 8.81
N GLY A 202 -21.46 -3.55 7.81
CA GLY A 202 -22.82 -3.32 7.33
C GLY A 202 -23.49 -4.59 6.80
N PHE A 203 -22.76 -5.40 6.03
CA PHE A 203 -23.29 -6.70 5.61
C PHE A 203 -23.45 -7.69 6.77
N ALA A 204 -22.56 -7.69 7.74
CA ALA A 204 -22.69 -8.54 8.92
C ALA A 204 -23.93 -8.15 9.75
N GLU A 205 -24.17 -6.86 9.95
CA GLU A 205 -25.36 -6.34 10.65
C GLU A 205 -26.66 -6.64 9.91
N GLN A 206 -26.63 -6.69 8.56
CA GLN A 206 -27.75 -7.12 7.72
C GLN A 206 -27.96 -8.65 7.74
N GLY A 207 -27.12 -9.42 8.43
CA GLY A 207 -27.18 -10.89 8.44
C GLY A 207 -26.69 -11.53 7.11
N LYS A 208 -25.84 -10.84 6.36
CA LYS A 208 -25.29 -11.27 5.05
C LYS A 208 -23.77 -11.56 5.11
N PRO A 209 -23.28 -12.49 5.94
CA PRO A 209 -21.83 -12.72 6.11
C PRO A 209 -21.13 -13.17 4.81
N GLU A 210 -21.84 -13.89 3.93
CA GLU A 210 -21.28 -14.31 2.64
C GLU A 210 -21.01 -13.10 1.72
N ARG A 211 -21.85 -12.06 1.78
CA ARG A 211 -21.60 -10.80 1.02
C ARG A 211 -20.36 -10.08 1.56
N ALA A 212 -20.19 -10.04 2.89
CA ALA A 212 -18.99 -9.48 3.51
C ALA A 212 -17.74 -10.22 3.05
N LYS A 213 -17.76 -11.56 2.96
CA LYS A 213 -16.66 -12.36 2.46
C LYS A 213 -16.39 -12.13 0.97
N GLN A 214 -17.45 -12.11 0.13
CA GLN A 214 -17.34 -11.79 -1.30
C GLN A 214 -16.67 -10.42 -1.50
N PHE A 215 -17.09 -9.41 -0.74
CA PHE A 215 -16.47 -8.08 -0.79
C PHE A 215 -14.98 -8.14 -0.40
N GLN A 216 -14.64 -8.84 0.69
CA GLN A 216 -13.25 -8.99 1.12
C GLN A 216 -12.36 -9.66 0.06
N ASP A 217 -12.88 -10.64 -0.67
CA ASP A 217 -12.15 -11.29 -1.76
C ASP A 217 -12.07 -10.37 -3.00
N ALA A 218 -13.14 -9.62 -3.31
CA ALA A 218 -13.17 -8.67 -4.41
C ALA A 218 -12.17 -7.51 -4.22
N VAL A 219 -12.01 -7.01 -2.99
CA VAL A 219 -11.02 -5.97 -2.65
C VAL A 219 -9.60 -6.36 -3.06
N LYS A 220 -9.23 -7.63 -2.93
CA LYS A 220 -7.91 -8.13 -3.35
C LYS A 220 -7.71 -7.98 -4.85
N HIS A 221 -8.70 -8.37 -5.66
CA HIS A 221 -8.64 -8.24 -7.11
C HIS A 221 -8.69 -6.78 -7.57
N GLN A 222 -9.45 -5.94 -6.87
CA GLN A 222 -9.46 -4.50 -7.14
C GLN A 222 -8.09 -3.87 -6.88
N PHE A 223 -7.43 -4.25 -5.80
CA PHE A 223 -6.07 -3.81 -5.49
C PHE A 223 -5.05 -4.26 -6.56
N GLU A 224 -5.10 -5.54 -6.96
CA GLU A 224 -4.28 -6.06 -8.07
C GLU A 224 -4.49 -5.22 -9.33
N GLN A 225 -5.74 -4.90 -9.69
CA GLN A 225 -6.05 -4.09 -10.86
C GLN A 225 -5.46 -2.67 -10.76
N ILE A 226 -5.53 -2.02 -9.58
CA ILE A 226 -4.94 -0.70 -9.37
C ILE A 226 -3.42 -0.77 -9.57
N VAL A 227 -2.75 -1.74 -8.95
CA VAL A 227 -1.31 -1.95 -9.11
C VAL A 227 -0.95 -2.16 -10.58
N GLY A 228 -1.70 -3.01 -11.29
CA GLY A 228 -1.49 -3.26 -12.72
C GLY A 228 -1.57 -1.99 -13.57
N ARG A 229 -2.52 -1.08 -13.29
CA ARG A 229 -2.63 0.21 -13.98
C ARG A 229 -1.42 1.11 -13.72
N ILE A 230 -0.93 1.15 -12.48
CA ILE A 230 0.29 1.93 -12.14
C ILE A 230 1.50 1.35 -12.87
N VAL A 231 1.68 0.04 -12.83
CA VAL A 231 2.77 -0.66 -13.53
C VAL A 231 2.73 -0.38 -15.03
N ALA A 232 1.53 -0.38 -15.64
CA ALA A 232 1.36 -0.05 -17.05
C ALA A 232 1.79 1.38 -17.38
N ARG A 233 1.46 2.35 -16.52
CA ARG A 233 1.89 3.74 -16.71
C ARG A 233 3.39 3.92 -16.51
N ILE A 234 4.00 3.22 -15.55
CA ILE A 234 5.46 3.20 -15.38
C ILE A 234 6.14 2.66 -16.65
N ALA A 235 5.67 1.53 -17.17
CA ALA A 235 6.23 0.93 -18.38
C ALA A 235 6.07 1.82 -19.60
N ALA A 236 4.92 2.47 -19.77
CA ALA A 236 4.65 3.40 -20.88
C ALA A 236 5.57 4.63 -20.88
N ASN A 237 6.11 5.03 -19.73
CA ASN A 237 7.03 6.15 -19.58
C ASN A 237 8.52 5.71 -19.56
N SER A 238 8.82 4.42 -19.69
CA SER A 238 10.19 3.89 -19.76
C SER A 238 10.58 3.56 -21.20
N ALA A 239 11.79 3.93 -21.58
CA ALA A 239 12.33 3.57 -22.89
C ALA A 239 12.90 2.14 -22.92
N VAL A 240 13.06 1.50 -21.78
CA VAL A 240 13.80 0.22 -21.65
C VAL A 240 12.88 -0.97 -21.36
N PHE A 241 11.73 -0.76 -20.74
CA PHE A 241 10.75 -1.85 -20.56
C PHE A 241 10.12 -2.20 -21.91
N GLY A 242 10.34 -3.44 -22.37
CA GLY A 242 9.88 -3.88 -23.69
C GLY A 242 8.38 -4.22 -23.72
N SER A 243 7.89 -4.89 -22.69
CA SER A 243 6.51 -5.34 -22.58
C SER A 243 6.14 -5.54 -21.10
N ILE A 244 4.86 -5.60 -20.83
CA ILE A 244 4.32 -6.08 -19.57
C ILE A 244 3.72 -7.44 -19.85
N VAL A 245 4.17 -8.45 -19.10
CA VAL A 245 3.70 -9.83 -19.23
C VAL A 245 2.89 -10.15 -17.98
N GLY A 246 1.64 -10.51 -18.15
CA GLY A 246 0.72 -10.88 -17.07
C GLY A 246 0.86 -12.33 -16.61
N GLU A 247 0.27 -12.65 -15.46
CA GLU A 247 0.27 -14.02 -14.90
C GLU A 247 -0.27 -15.05 -15.90
N GLU A 248 -1.41 -14.73 -16.56
CA GLU A 248 -2.05 -15.66 -17.50
C GLU A 248 -1.17 -15.95 -18.72
N GLU A 249 -0.45 -14.94 -19.22
CA GLU A 249 0.48 -15.11 -20.34
C GLU A 249 1.68 -15.99 -19.95
N MET A 250 2.25 -15.74 -18.74
CA MET A 250 3.33 -16.57 -18.21
C MET A 250 2.87 -18.03 -18.01
N GLN A 251 1.68 -18.24 -17.47
CA GLN A 251 1.10 -19.56 -17.27
C GLN A 251 0.83 -20.28 -18.59
N ALA A 252 0.41 -19.59 -19.63
CA ALA A 252 0.18 -20.13 -20.96
C ALA A 252 1.50 -20.52 -21.66
N ALA A 253 2.54 -19.70 -21.50
CA ALA A 253 3.83 -19.91 -22.14
C ALA A 253 4.64 -21.07 -21.51
N TRP A 254 4.44 -21.34 -20.22
CA TRP A 254 5.20 -22.37 -19.49
C TRP A 254 4.30 -23.52 -19.01
N PRO A 255 3.74 -24.33 -19.91
CA PRO A 255 2.86 -25.42 -19.51
C PRO A 255 3.62 -26.45 -18.65
N VAL A 256 3.05 -26.78 -17.51
CA VAL A 256 3.49 -27.89 -16.66
C VAL A 256 2.62 -29.13 -16.93
N LYS A 257 2.88 -30.24 -16.23
CA LYS A 257 2.10 -31.48 -16.38
C LYS A 257 0.59 -31.22 -16.34
N LYS A 258 -0.17 -31.99 -17.13
CA LYS A 258 -1.61 -31.91 -17.32
C LYS A 258 -2.36 -31.63 -16.00
N GLY A 259 -3.07 -30.47 -15.93
CA GLY A 259 -3.85 -30.06 -14.77
C GLY A 259 -3.11 -29.20 -13.73
N LEU A 260 -1.82 -28.88 -13.93
CA LEU A 260 -1.06 -27.97 -13.06
C LEU A 260 -0.68 -26.71 -13.85
N GLN A 261 -0.94 -25.54 -13.27
CA GLN A 261 -0.41 -24.29 -13.78
C GLN A 261 0.90 -23.94 -13.08
N PRO A 262 1.89 -23.35 -13.77
CA PRO A 262 3.09 -22.85 -13.12
C PRO A 262 2.70 -21.74 -12.14
N LYS A 263 3.42 -21.64 -11.03
CA LYS A 263 3.29 -20.49 -10.14
C LYS A 263 3.96 -19.31 -10.82
N ALA A 264 3.22 -18.23 -11.02
CA ALA A 264 3.73 -17.01 -11.59
C ALA A 264 3.45 -15.82 -10.65
N CYS A 265 4.22 -14.75 -10.77
CA CYS A 265 3.89 -13.46 -10.20
C CYS A 265 2.86 -12.75 -11.07
N ASP A 266 2.28 -11.66 -10.59
CA ASP A 266 1.21 -10.97 -11.31
C ASP A 266 1.73 -10.31 -12.60
N TRP A 267 2.95 -9.73 -12.56
CA TRP A 267 3.56 -9.08 -13.74
C TRP A 267 5.08 -9.31 -13.79
N MET A 268 5.56 -9.39 -15.02
CA MET A 268 6.96 -9.40 -15.37
C MET A 268 7.22 -8.29 -16.41
N LEU A 269 8.25 -7.48 -16.19
CA LEU A 269 8.69 -6.44 -17.11
C LEU A 269 10.15 -6.70 -17.50
N PRO A 270 10.41 -7.40 -18.60
CA PRO A 270 11.75 -7.61 -19.11
C PRO A 270 12.27 -6.34 -19.77
N THR A 271 13.59 -6.14 -19.73
CA THR A 271 14.29 -5.07 -20.46
C THR A 271 15.31 -5.62 -21.44
N ASN A 272 15.70 -4.80 -22.39
CA ASN A 272 16.77 -5.15 -23.34
C ASN A 272 18.18 -5.14 -22.73
N ASN A 273 18.34 -4.64 -21.49
CA ASN A 273 19.63 -4.48 -20.81
C ASN A 273 19.88 -5.55 -19.72
N ARG A 274 19.33 -6.73 -19.88
CA ARG A 274 19.48 -7.86 -18.94
C ARG A 274 18.99 -7.56 -17.53
N PHE A 275 17.89 -6.85 -17.42
CA PHE A 275 17.20 -6.60 -16.18
C PHE A 275 15.72 -6.99 -16.33
N THR A 276 15.15 -7.63 -15.32
CA THR A 276 13.73 -7.98 -15.29
C THR A 276 13.13 -7.60 -13.94
N TRP A 277 12.10 -6.79 -13.99
CA TRP A 277 11.32 -6.45 -12.81
C TRP A 277 10.17 -7.44 -12.65
N LEU A 278 10.09 -8.11 -11.50
CA LEU A 278 9.07 -9.08 -11.15
C LEU A 278 8.17 -8.46 -10.08
N ILE A 279 6.87 -8.45 -10.28
CA ILE A 279 5.93 -7.77 -9.39
C ILE A 279 4.81 -8.73 -9.02
N ASP A 280 4.51 -8.76 -7.73
CA ASP A 280 3.34 -9.44 -7.17
C ASP A 280 2.60 -8.46 -6.26
N ALA A 281 1.29 -8.37 -6.38
CA ALA A 281 0.45 -7.51 -5.54
C ALA A 281 -0.26 -8.35 -4.46
N THR A 282 -0.42 -7.78 -3.28
CA THR A 282 -1.21 -8.41 -2.24
C THR A 282 -1.91 -7.37 -1.36
N HIS A 283 -3.23 -7.40 -1.37
CA HIS A 283 -4.03 -6.57 -0.45
C HIS A 283 -3.98 -7.16 0.96
N ARG A 284 -2.88 -6.88 1.65
CA ARG A 284 -2.65 -7.34 3.00
C ARG A 284 -2.29 -6.16 3.91
N PRO A 285 -3.26 -5.60 4.63
CA PRO A 285 -2.98 -4.60 5.65
C PRO A 285 -2.16 -5.22 6.78
N LEU A 286 -1.36 -4.39 7.44
CA LEU A 286 -0.69 -4.77 8.69
C LEU A 286 -1.77 -5.12 9.74
N ARG A 287 -1.51 -6.13 10.55
CA ARG A 287 -2.44 -6.46 11.64
C ARG A 287 -2.60 -5.25 12.57
N SER A 288 -3.81 -4.98 13.04
CA SER A 288 -4.08 -3.81 13.88
C SER A 288 -3.20 -3.77 15.11
N SER A 289 -2.94 -4.92 15.76
CA SER A 289 -2.03 -5.00 16.91
C SER A 289 -0.60 -4.54 16.62
N LEU A 290 -0.11 -4.78 15.39
CA LEU A 290 1.20 -4.31 14.94
C LEU A 290 1.18 -2.83 14.60
N ALA A 291 0.14 -2.38 13.89
CA ALA A 291 -0.02 -0.98 13.52
C ALA A 291 -0.15 -0.06 14.76
N GLU A 292 -0.68 -0.58 15.85
CA GLU A 292 -0.87 0.14 17.12
C GLU A 292 0.27 -0.09 18.12
N GLY A 293 1.29 -0.88 17.77
CA GLY A 293 2.45 -1.13 18.62
C GLY A 293 2.17 -1.98 19.87
N VAL A 294 1.10 -2.78 19.86
CA VAL A 294 0.70 -3.63 21.00
C VAL A 294 0.99 -5.13 20.76
N ALA A 295 1.53 -5.48 19.60
CA ALA A 295 1.95 -6.84 19.28
C ALA A 295 3.39 -7.12 19.73
N SER A 296 3.74 -8.41 19.80
CA SER A 296 5.11 -8.83 20.05
C SER A 296 5.98 -8.79 18.79
N GLY A 297 7.30 -8.83 18.95
CA GLY A 297 8.24 -9.01 17.85
C GLY A 297 8.05 -10.35 17.12
N GLU A 298 7.59 -11.39 17.83
CA GLU A 298 7.24 -12.69 17.23
C GLU A 298 6.02 -12.58 16.31
N ASP A 299 5.01 -11.82 16.70
CA ASP A 299 3.85 -11.50 15.83
C ASP A 299 4.29 -10.74 14.57
N PHE A 300 5.26 -9.81 14.71
CA PHE A 300 5.82 -9.10 13.57
C PHE A 300 6.56 -10.04 12.62
N ALA A 301 7.44 -10.90 13.14
CA ALA A 301 8.15 -11.89 12.35
C ALA A 301 7.19 -12.83 11.61
N SER A 302 6.16 -13.34 12.31
CA SER A 302 5.12 -14.19 11.71
C SER A 302 4.31 -13.46 10.63
N ASN A 303 4.04 -12.17 10.82
CA ASN A 303 3.35 -11.37 9.81
C ASN A 303 4.23 -11.12 8.58
N LEU A 304 5.51 -10.82 8.79
CA LEU A 304 6.49 -10.63 7.73
C LEU A 304 6.68 -11.92 6.92
N GLU A 305 6.79 -13.05 7.59
CA GLU A 305 6.86 -14.37 6.95
C GLU A 305 5.69 -14.58 5.99
N ALA A 306 4.51 -14.16 6.36
CA ALA A 306 3.34 -14.30 5.51
C ALA A 306 3.36 -13.40 4.25
N PHE A 307 4.18 -12.34 4.21
CA PHE A 307 4.35 -11.52 2.99
C PHE A 307 5.34 -12.14 2.00
N LEU A 308 6.40 -12.80 2.47
CA LEU A 308 7.52 -13.14 1.62
C LEU A 308 7.83 -14.64 1.49
N THR A 309 7.55 -15.46 2.52
CA THR A 309 8.33 -16.68 2.62
C THR A 309 7.76 -17.90 1.91
N SER A 310 6.48 -18.17 1.96
CA SER A 310 6.08 -19.48 1.47
C SER A 310 5.46 -19.49 0.08
N LYS A 311 4.56 -18.54 -0.19
CA LYS A 311 3.84 -18.51 -1.46
C LYS A 311 4.49 -17.55 -2.46
N LYS A 312 4.75 -16.31 -2.05
CA LYS A 312 5.28 -15.26 -2.95
C LYS A 312 6.71 -15.53 -3.38
N ALA A 313 7.58 -15.94 -2.45
CA ALA A 313 8.93 -16.38 -2.80
C ALA A 313 8.92 -17.50 -3.85
N ARG A 314 8.05 -18.52 -3.68
CA ARG A 314 7.92 -19.61 -4.67
C ARG A 314 7.37 -19.17 -6.03
N GLN A 315 6.57 -18.11 -6.08
CA GLN A 315 6.13 -17.55 -7.36
C GLN A 315 7.31 -16.91 -8.10
N PHE A 316 8.10 -16.06 -7.43
CA PHE A 316 9.30 -15.47 -8.03
C PHE A 316 10.33 -16.50 -8.44
N VAL A 317 10.64 -17.48 -7.58
CA VAL A 317 11.53 -18.59 -7.89
C VAL A 317 11.07 -19.33 -9.14
N SER A 318 9.80 -19.71 -9.21
CA SER A 318 9.24 -20.41 -10.37
C SER A 318 9.37 -19.61 -11.67
N VAL A 319 9.13 -18.29 -11.63
CA VAL A 319 9.30 -17.41 -12.80
C VAL A 319 10.77 -17.33 -13.22
N ILE A 320 11.69 -17.13 -12.26
CA ILE A 320 13.13 -17.04 -12.55
C ILE A 320 13.64 -18.36 -13.15
N ASP A 321 13.23 -19.52 -12.60
CA ASP A 321 13.62 -20.83 -13.11
C ASP A 321 13.13 -21.01 -14.56
N HIS A 322 11.86 -20.70 -14.83
CA HIS A 322 11.34 -20.81 -16.20
C HIS A 322 12.03 -19.86 -17.17
N LEU A 323 12.33 -18.63 -16.77
CA LEU A 323 13.05 -17.66 -17.60
C LEU A 323 14.48 -18.12 -17.90
N THR A 324 15.19 -18.64 -16.90
CA THR A 324 16.58 -19.08 -17.06
C THR A 324 16.68 -20.39 -17.84
N GLU A 325 15.73 -21.32 -17.67
CA GLU A 325 15.73 -22.61 -18.35
C GLU A 325 15.16 -22.54 -19.77
N ARG A 326 14.08 -21.77 -19.98
CA ARG A 326 13.30 -21.79 -21.24
C ARG A 326 13.35 -20.47 -22.00
N GLY A 327 13.71 -19.38 -21.32
CA GLY A 327 13.65 -18.04 -21.89
C GLY A 327 12.22 -17.51 -22.05
N TRP A 328 12.10 -16.39 -22.74
CA TRP A 328 10.85 -15.74 -23.10
C TRP A 328 10.92 -15.19 -24.51
N GLU A 329 9.93 -15.53 -25.37
CA GLU A 329 9.88 -15.07 -26.78
C GLU A 329 11.19 -15.26 -27.57
N GLY A 330 11.91 -16.36 -27.30
CA GLY A 330 13.18 -16.67 -27.94
C GLY A 330 14.41 -15.97 -27.33
N ALA A 331 14.22 -15.09 -26.34
CA ALA A 331 15.33 -14.46 -25.62
C ALA A 331 15.80 -15.35 -24.44
N SER A 332 17.11 -15.35 -24.20
CA SER A 332 17.73 -16.02 -23.04
C SER A 332 17.84 -15.07 -21.86
N PHE A 333 17.61 -15.57 -20.67
CA PHE A 333 17.66 -14.85 -19.39
C PHE A 333 18.76 -15.34 -18.45
N THR A 334 19.70 -16.15 -18.93
CA THR A 334 20.79 -16.71 -18.11
C THR A 334 21.69 -15.65 -17.48
N ASP A 335 21.85 -14.49 -18.11
CA ASP A 335 22.67 -13.36 -17.61
C ASP A 335 21.81 -12.18 -17.15
N THR A 336 20.56 -12.44 -16.77
CA THR A 336 19.61 -11.39 -16.37
C THR A 336 19.64 -11.17 -14.88
N THR A 337 19.54 -9.91 -14.47
CA THR A 337 19.34 -9.51 -13.07
C THR A 337 17.82 -9.37 -12.79
N PHE A 338 17.32 -10.02 -11.77
CA PHE A 338 15.92 -10.02 -11.39
C PHE A 338 15.69 -9.13 -10.15
N ALA A 339 14.66 -8.30 -10.16
CA ALA A 339 14.24 -7.49 -9.04
C ALA A 339 12.80 -7.86 -8.58
N PRO A 340 12.63 -8.73 -7.59
CA PRO A 340 11.31 -9.11 -7.08
C PRO A 340 10.72 -8.05 -6.16
N PHE A 341 9.45 -7.66 -6.42
CA PHE A 341 8.69 -6.73 -5.62
C PHE A 341 7.36 -7.35 -5.18
N VAL A 342 7.03 -7.19 -3.90
CA VAL A 342 5.68 -7.44 -3.38
C VAL A 342 5.05 -6.09 -3.07
N VAL A 343 4.03 -5.71 -3.84
CA VAL A 343 3.30 -4.46 -3.62
C VAL A 343 2.19 -4.68 -2.61
N VAL A 344 2.14 -3.81 -1.61
CA VAL A 344 1.15 -3.85 -0.51
C VAL A 344 0.39 -2.52 -0.42
N PRO A 345 -0.80 -2.47 0.20
CA PRO A 345 -1.46 -1.19 0.50
C PRO A 345 -0.63 -0.36 1.47
N ASP A 346 -0.87 0.96 1.52
CA ASP A 346 -0.17 1.88 2.44
C ASP A 346 -0.36 1.56 3.93
N VAL A 347 -1.39 0.80 4.24
CA VAL A 347 -1.64 0.24 5.58
C VAL A 347 -1.04 -1.16 5.75
N GLY A 348 -0.22 -1.59 4.80
CA GLY A 348 0.55 -2.83 4.84
C GLY A 348 1.87 -2.66 5.61
N LEU A 349 2.86 -3.50 5.26
CA LEU A 349 4.18 -3.41 5.86
C LEU A 349 4.85 -2.07 5.48
N PRO A 350 5.22 -1.21 6.45
CA PRO A 350 5.87 0.05 6.15
C PRO A 350 7.27 -0.17 5.57
N SER A 351 7.66 0.69 4.63
CA SER A 351 8.99 0.70 4.03
C SER A 351 9.98 1.41 4.96
N THR A 352 10.52 0.68 5.93
CA THR A 352 11.55 1.16 6.86
C THR A 352 12.86 0.41 6.64
N PRO A 353 14.02 0.95 7.04
CA PRO A 353 15.30 0.22 6.99
C PRO A 353 15.23 -1.14 7.70
N THR A 354 14.60 -1.20 8.86
CA THR A 354 14.48 -2.42 9.66
C THR A 354 13.56 -3.44 8.99
N SER A 355 12.40 -3.01 8.48
CA SER A 355 11.51 -3.88 7.70
C SER A 355 12.20 -4.44 6.46
N MET A 356 12.93 -3.59 5.72
CA MET A 356 13.66 -3.99 4.53
C MET A 356 14.80 -4.97 4.85
N MET A 357 15.50 -4.78 5.98
CA MET A 357 16.52 -5.71 6.45
C MET A 357 15.92 -7.08 6.77
N LEU A 358 14.80 -7.14 7.49
CA LEU A 358 14.13 -8.39 7.82
C LEU A 358 13.58 -9.11 6.57
N VAL A 359 13.09 -8.35 5.60
CA VAL A 359 12.73 -8.89 4.26
C VAL A 359 13.94 -9.55 3.60
N GLY A 360 15.10 -8.89 3.61
CA GLY A 360 16.34 -9.43 3.05
C GLY A 360 16.82 -10.68 3.80
N LEU A 361 16.72 -10.70 5.13
CA LEU A 361 17.06 -11.88 5.94
C LEU A 361 16.15 -13.07 5.61
N GLY A 362 14.83 -12.84 5.49
CA GLY A 362 13.86 -13.86 5.11
C GLY A 362 14.06 -14.40 3.68
N ALA A 363 14.62 -13.59 2.79
CA ALA A 363 14.90 -13.96 1.39
C ALA A 363 16.30 -14.55 1.18
N ARG A 364 17.14 -14.65 2.22
CA ARG A 364 18.56 -15.02 2.11
C ARG A 364 18.81 -16.32 1.37
N GLU A 365 18.07 -17.37 1.68
CA GLU A 365 18.23 -18.69 1.04
C GLU A 365 17.85 -18.63 -0.43
N MET A 366 16.76 -17.94 -0.75
CA MET A 366 16.32 -17.72 -2.12
C MET A 366 17.37 -16.94 -2.93
N MET A 367 17.92 -15.86 -2.37
CA MET A 367 18.97 -15.07 -3.02
C MET A 367 20.26 -15.88 -3.24
N ALA A 368 20.65 -16.73 -2.28
CA ALA A 368 21.83 -17.57 -2.38
C ALA A 368 21.74 -18.57 -3.55
N THR A 369 20.54 -19.05 -3.86
CA THR A 369 20.29 -19.98 -4.98
C THR A 369 20.63 -19.36 -6.34
N TYR A 370 20.43 -18.04 -6.51
CA TYR A 370 20.61 -17.36 -7.79
C TYR A 370 21.88 -16.51 -7.87
N GLY A 371 22.75 -16.54 -6.87
CA GLY A 371 24.15 -16.09 -6.93
C GLY A 371 24.36 -14.67 -7.48
N GLY A 372 23.64 -13.68 -7.12
CA GLY A 372 23.80 -12.30 -7.59
C GLY A 372 22.95 -11.93 -8.83
N GLN A 373 22.30 -12.89 -9.47
CA GLN A 373 21.30 -12.61 -10.49
C GLN A 373 20.00 -12.06 -9.88
N MET A 374 19.75 -12.37 -8.62
CA MET A 374 18.58 -11.87 -7.90
C MET A 374 18.97 -10.75 -6.95
N LEU A 375 18.42 -9.58 -7.18
CA LEU A 375 18.50 -8.47 -6.23
C LEU A 375 17.64 -8.76 -5.01
N MET A 376 17.96 -8.09 -3.91
CA MET A 376 17.18 -8.25 -2.68
C MET A 376 15.70 -7.91 -2.93
N PRO A 377 14.76 -8.80 -2.62
CA PRO A 377 13.34 -8.52 -2.75
C PRO A 377 12.92 -7.29 -1.96
N ALA A 378 11.89 -6.59 -2.42
CA ALA A 378 11.31 -5.46 -1.72
C ALA A 378 9.83 -5.70 -1.42
N VAL A 379 9.38 -5.29 -0.23
CA VAL A 379 7.97 -5.05 0.05
C VAL A 379 7.75 -3.55 -0.12
N VAL A 380 6.89 -3.18 -1.05
CA VAL A 380 6.73 -1.81 -1.54
C VAL A 380 5.31 -1.34 -1.28
N PRO A 381 5.08 -0.33 -0.44
CA PRO A 381 3.78 0.32 -0.33
C PRO A 381 3.35 0.88 -1.69
N ILE A 382 2.04 0.92 -1.95
CA ILE A 382 1.52 1.45 -3.22
C ILE A 382 1.91 2.92 -3.43
N SER A 383 2.09 3.70 -2.37
CA SER A 383 2.62 5.07 -2.43
C SER A 383 4.05 5.14 -2.99
N ASP A 384 4.91 4.18 -2.65
CA ASP A 384 6.26 4.10 -3.23
C ASP A 384 6.20 3.67 -4.71
N LEU A 385 5.25 2.81 -5.09
CA LEU A 385 5.03 2.47 -6.49
C LEU A 385 4.56 3.68 -7.30
N MET A 386 3.66 4.51 -6.74
CA MET A 386 3.25 5.79 -7.35
C MET A 386 4.41 6.80 -7.40
N LEU A 387 5.31 6.77 -6.43
CA LEU A 387 6.53 7.57 -6.48
C LEU A 387 7.43 7.14 -7.66
N LEU A 388 7.58 5.84 -7.91
CA LEU A 388 8.26 5.32 -9.11
C LEU A 388 7.57 5.75 -10.41
N GLU A 389 6.23 5.81 -10.43
CA GLU A 389 5.47 6.37 -11.57
C GLU A 389 5.84 7.84 -11.82
N GLY A 390 5.85 8.68 -10.77
CA GLY A 390 6.27 10.08 -10.89
C GLY A 390 7.73 10.22 -11.33
N MET A 391 8.61 9.32 -10.87
CA MET A 391 10.01 9.27 -11.35
C MET A 391 10.08 8.88 -12.83
N ALA A 392 9.25 7.95 -13.30
CA ALA A 392 9.19 7.57 -14.72
C ALA A 392 8.73 8.73 -15.63
N GLU A 393 7.91 9.65 -15.11
CA GLU A 393 7.49 10.86 -15.81
C GLU A 393 8.54 12.00 -15.74
N THR A 394 9.58 11.84 -14.90
CA THR A 394 10.61 12.87 -14.72
C THR A 394 11.61 12.86 -15.87
N PRO A 395 11.83 13.99 -16.59
CA PRO A 395 12.75 14.04 -17.71
C PRO A 395 14.16 13.59 -17.33
N GLY A 396 14.73 12.71 -18.13
CA GLY A 396 16.10 12.20 -17.94
C GLY A 396 16.22 11.07 -16.91
N VAL A 397 15.13 10.60 -16.34
CA VAL A 397 15.11 9.44 -15.44
C VAL A 397 14.66 8.20 -16.21
N GLU A 398 15.52 7.18 -16.27
CA GLU A 398 15.12 5.85 -16.73
C GLU A 398 14.81 4.99 -15.49
N VAL A 399 13.53 4.73 -15.27
CA VAL A 399 13.03 4.09 -14.05
C VAL A 399 13.57 2.67 -13.86
N ALA A 400 13.83 1.92 -14.92
CA ALA A 400 14.42 0.58 -14.83
C ALA A 400 15.83 0.63 -14.23
N ASN A 401 16.64 1.62 -14.62
CA ASN A 401 17.96 1.84 -14.04
C ASN A 401 17.88 2.33 -12.59
N LEU A 402 16.90 3.19 -12.28
CA LEU A 402 16.63 3.65 -10.93
C LEU A 402 16.30 2.47 -10.00
N ILE A 403 15.37 1.60 -10.40
CA ILE A 403 14.97 0.42 -9.63
C ILE A 403 16.18 -0.50 -9.41
N ARG A 404 16.95 -0.76 -10.48
CA ARG A 404 18.16 -1.60 -10.41
C ARG A 404 19.17 -1.02 -9.41
N ALA A 405 19.51 0.26 -9.53
CA ALA A 405 20.47 0.93 -8.67
C ALA A 405 19.98 0.98 -7.21
N TRP A 406 18.71 1.30 -6.99
CA TRP A 406 18.13 1.27 -5.66
C TRP A 406 18.20 -0.12 -5.00
N ARG A 407 17.84 -1.17 -5.72
CA ARG A 407 17.86 -2.53 -5.15
C ARG A 407 19.27 -3.09 -4.94
N GLN A 408 20.27 -2.56 -5.64
CA GLN A 408 21.68 -2.88 -5.37
C GLN A 408 22.19 -2.32 -4.04
N VAL A 409 21.63 -1.19 -3.57
CA VAL A 409 21.94 -0.63 -2.24
C VAL A 409 21.35 -1.49 -1.10
N GLY A 410 20.32 -2.29 -1.36
CA GLY A 410 19.76 -3.25 -0.40
C GLY A 410 18.68 -2.67 0.51
N PHE A 411 19.00 -2.40 1.80
CA PHE A 411 17.99 -2.14 2.85
C PHE A 411 17.44 -0.71 2.88
N MET A 412 17.87 0.17 1.99
CA MET A 412 17.43 1.56 1.99
C MET A 412 15.99 1.69 1.44
N PRO A 413 15.05 2.34 2.15
CA PRO A 413 13.75 2.69 1.63
C PRO A 413 13.87 3.60 0.39
N LEU A 414 12.91 3.49 -0.54
CA LEU A 414 12.94 4.24 -1.80
C LEU A 414 13.08 5.74 -1.58
N GLN A 415 12.30 6.31 -0.68
CA GLN A 415 12.34 7.75 -0.41
C GLN A 415 13.72 8.22 0.06
N GLN A 416 14.34 7.49 0.99
CA GLN A 416 15.69 7.81 1.48
C GLN A 416 16.74 7.66 0.36
N TYR A 417 16.57 6.65 -0.49
CA TYR A 417 17.44 6.47 -1.65
C TYR A 417 17.34 7.66 -2.63
N LEU A 418 16.13 8.11 -2.95
CA LEU A 418 15.91 9.25 -3.84
C LEU A 418 16.49 10.54 -3.24
N GLU A 419 16.30 10.79 -1.96
CA GLU A 419 16.89 11.92 -1.24
C GLU A 419 18.44 11.89 -1.31
N ALA A 420 19.03 10.71 -1.08
CA ALA A 420 20.48 10.50 -1.20
C ALA A 420 21.00 10.72 -2.63
N CYS A 421 20.20 10.44 -3.64
CA CYS A 421 20.49 10.72 -5.05
C CYS A 421 20.27 12.19 -5.45
N GLY A 422 19.82 13.04 -4.53
CA GLY A 422 19.59 14.47 -4.80
C GLY A 422 18.21 14.79 -5.36
N PHE A 423 17.23 13.91 -5.19
CA PHE A 423 15.83 14.17 -5.50
C PHE A 423 15.10 14.61 -4.21
N PRO A 424 15.17 15.89 -3.80
CA PRO A 424 14.60 16.36 -2.51
C PRO A 424 13.08 16.47 -2.53
N TYR A 425 12.45 16.41 -3.68
CA TYR A 425 11.00 16.49 -3.85
C TYR A 425 10.45 15.11 -4.23
N ARG A 426 9.21 14.87 -3.85
CA ARG A 426 8.45 13.67 -4.24
C ARG A 426 7.67 14.00 -5.52
N PRO A 427 8.06 13.50 -6.69
CA PRO A 427 7.32 13.74 -7.91
C PRO A 427 5.95 13.06 -7.82
N CYS A 428 4.89 13.86 -7.95
CA CYS A 428 3.53 13.37 -8.03
C CYS A 428 3.22 12.99 -9.49
N PRO A 429 2.78 11.77 -9.79
CA PRO A 429 2.34 11.39 -11.12
C PRO A 429 1.24 12.33 -11.62
N ARG A 430 1.24 12.66 -12.89
CA ARG A 430 0.17 13.48 -13.51
C ARG A 430 -1.20 12.85 -13.35
N HIS A 431 -1.25 11.53 -13.47
CA HIS A 431 -2.47 10.75 -13.25
C HIS A 431 -3.03 10.97 -11.85
N MET A 432 -2.19 10.93 -10.81
CA MET A 432 -2.62 11.14 -9.43
C MET A 432 -3.30 12.50 -9.23
N ILE A 433 -2.72 13.56 -9.80
CA ILE A 433 -3.29 14.93 -9.73
C ILE A 433 -4.61 15.00 -10.48
N ALA A 434 -4.68 14.43 -11.69
CA ALA A 434 -5.89 14.44 -12.50
C ALA A 434 -7.05 13.70 -11.80
N VAL A 435 -6.80 12.51 -11.31
CA VAL A 435 -7.82 11.67 -10.65
C VAL A 435 -8.27 12.26 -9.31
N ALA A 436 -7.36 12.88 -8.54
CA ALA A 436 -7.75 13.60 -7.34
C ALA A 436 -8.69 14.79 -7.66
N ALA A 437 -8.41 15.51 -8.75
CA ALA A 437 -9.28 16.59 -9.21
C ALA A 437 -10.65 16.08 -9.74
N GLU A 438 -10.69 14.90 -10.37
CA GLU A 438 -11.95 14.26 -10.77
C GLU A 438 -12.80 13.90 -9.54
N LEU A 439 -12.19 13.37 -8.48
CA LEU A 439 -12.90 13.13 -7.23
C LEU A 439 -13.44 14.43 -6.63
N ASP A 440 -12.63 15.49 -6.57
CA ASP A 440 -13.06 16.79 -6.07
C ASP A 440 -14.25 17.35 -6.86
N ALA A 441 -14.25 17.20 -8.18
CA ALA A 441 -15.35 17.63 -9.04
C ALA A 441 -16.62 16.81 -8.75
N ARG A 442 -16.48 15.51 -8.51
CA ARG A 442 -17.60 14.60 -8.25
C ARG A 442 -18.29 14.88 -6.90
N ILE A 443 -17.51 15.11 -5.84
CA ILE A 443 -18.03 15.28 -4.49
C ILE A 443 -18.47 16.72 -4.18
N ARG A 444 -18.22 17.71 -5.06
CA ARG A 444 -18.74 19.06 -4.90
C ARG A 444 -20.27 19.07 -4.84
N PRO A 445 -20.88 19.88 -3.97
CA PRO A 445 -22.32 20.07 -3.98
C PRO A 445 -22.74 20.58 -5.37
N VAL A 446 -23.80 20.02 -5.92
CA VAL A 446 -24.47 20.62 -7.09
C VAL A 446 -24.98 21.97 -6.63
N GLN A 447 -24.40 23.07 -7.13
CA GLN A 447 -24.93 24.41 -6.84
C GLN A 447 -26.38 24.39 -7.31
N ALA A 448 -27.32 24.60 -6.39
CA ALA A 448 -28.71 24.79 -6.75
C ALA A 448 -28.76 26.02 -7.67
N ALA A 449 -29.16 25.78 -8.92
CA ALA A 449 -29.31 26.80 -9.97
C ALA A 449 -30.44 27.76 -9.65
#